data_216c34b93f78787cc57de303430ae71c
#
_entry.id   216c34b93f78787cc57de303430ae71c
#
_cell.length_a   1.000
_cell.length_b   1.000
_cell.length_c   1.000
_cell.angle_alpha   90.00
_cell.angle_beta   90.00
_cell.angle_gamma   90.00
#
_symmetry.space_group_name_H-M   'P 1'
#
loop_
_entity.id
_entity.type
_entity.pdbx_description
1 polymer ?
#
loop_
_entity_poly.entity_id
_entity_poly.type
_entity_poly.pdbx_seq_one_letter_code
_entity_poly.pdbx_strand_id
1 'polypeptide(L)'
;MNPLTQKMYALALKSPGIEEVQKVNFQLTKKNLLYLARLINFGLDAKLKEDDGFLQVMPAEAKEDLRKTAADILSKANLTEFYNELQEI
;
A
#
# COMPACT_ATOMS: atom_id res chain seq x y z
N MET A 1 -14.29 3.53 -16.00
CA MET A 1 -14.07 2.13 -15.63
C MET A 1 -15.27 1.30 -16.01
N ASN A 2 -15.05 0.08 -16.48
CA ASN A 2 -16.11 -0.84 -16.86
C ASN A 2 -16.86 -1.32 -15.59
N PRO A 3 -18.20 -1.15 -15.52
CA PRO A 3 -18.98 -1.61 -14.35
C PRO A 3 -18.81 -3.11 -14.05
N LEU A 4 -18.61 -3.93 -15.08
CA LEU A 4 -18.41 -5.36 -14.91
C LEU A 4 -17.07 -5.62 -14.20
N THR A 5 -16.00 -4.93 -14.60
CA THR A 5 -14.69 -5.04 -13.96
C THR A 5 -14.77 -4.64 -12.50
N GLN A 6 -15.49 -3.56 -12.20
CA GLN A 6 -15.67 -3.10 -10.83
C GLN A 6 -16.39 -4.14 -9.98
N LYS A 7 -17.43 -4.79 -10.53
CA LYS A 7 -18.12 -5.88 -9.84
C LYS A 7 -17.21 -7.06 -9.57
N MET A 8 -16.36 -7.40 -10.53
CA MET A 8 -15.42 -8.52 -10.39
C MET A 8 -14.43 -8.25 -9.26
N TYR A 9 -13.92 -7.02 -9.16
CA TYR A 9 -13.02 -6.67 -8.06
C TYR A 9 -13.72 -6.71 -6.71
N ALA A 10 -14.95 -6.21 -6.65
CA ALA A 10 -15.72 -6.24 -5.41
C ALA A 10 -15.98 -7.68 -4.96
N LEU A 11 -16.29 -8.59 -5.88
CA LEU A 11 -16.51 -9.99 -5.57
C LEU A 11 -15.22 -10.65 -5.08
N ALA A 12 -14.09 -10.36 -5.73
CA ALA A 12 -12.79 -10.91 -5.32
C ALA A 12 -12.44 -10.49 -3.90
N LEU A 13 -12.72 -9.22 -3.55
CA LEU A 13 -12.42 -8.70 -2.21
C LEU A 13 -13.37 -9.20 -1.14
N LYS A 14 -14.43 -9.92 -1.51
CA LYS A 14 -15.35 -10.57 -0.59
C LYS A 14 -15.18 -12.08 -0.56
N SER A 15 -14.16 -12.60 -1.21
CA SER A 15 -13.90 -14.05 -1.24
C SER A 15 -13.68 -14.61 0.16
N PRO A 16 -14.07 -15.86 0.41
CA PRO A 16 -13.79 -16.49 1.69
C PRO A 16 -12.29 -16.48 1.98
N GLY A 17 -11.92 -16.11 3.19
CA GLY A 17 -10.51 -16.07 3.61
C GLY A 17 -9.75 -14.83 3.22
N ILE A 18 -10.33 -13.90 2.46
CA ILE A 18 -9.61 -12.71 2.00
C ILE A 18 -9.24 -11.77 3.16
N GLU A 19 -9.99 -11.83 4.27
CA GLU A 19 -9.73 -11.02 5.45
C GLU A 19 -8.84 -11.72 6.47
N GLU A 20 -8.41 -12.94 6.20
CA GLU A 20 -7.53 -13.64 7.11
C GLU A 20 -6.17 -12.93 7.21
N VAL A 21 -5.67 -12.80 8.44
CA VAL A 21 -4.35 -12.21 8.67
C VAL A 21 -3.30 -13.21 8.24
N GLN A 22 -2.43 -12.79 7.33
CA GLN A 22 -1.35 -13.63 6.80
C GLN A 22 -0.01 -13.01 7.15
N LYS A 23 0.87 -13.82 7.75
CA LYS A 23 2.21 -13.36 8.09
C LYS A 23 3.10 -13.50 6.87
N VAL A 24 3.75 -12.41 6.49
CA VAL A 24 4.65 -12.40 5.34
C VAL A 24 6.04 -11.98 5.78
N ASN A 25 7.05 -12.81 5.50
CA ASN A 25 8.43 -12.50 5.78
C ASN A 25 9.19 -12.35 4.46
N PHE A 26 9.91 -11.24 4.34
CA PHE A 26 10.76 -11.01 3.18
C PHE A 26 12.03 -10.30 3.63
N GLN A 27 13.10 -10.48 2.87
CA GLN A 27 14.37 -9.82 3.12
C GLN A 27 14.69 -8.90 1.96
N LEU A 28 14.86 -7.62 2.27
CA LEU A 28 15.19 -6.60 1.28
C LEU A 28 16.32 -5.74 1.84
N THR A 29 17.10 -5.14 0.93
CA THR A 29 18.08 -4.16 1.34
C THR A 29 17.37 -2.93 1.91
N LYS A 30 18.10 -2.13 2.70
CA LYS A 30 17.55 -0.87 3.21
C LYS A 30 17.09 0.03 2.06
N LYS A 31 17.85 0.05 0.99
CA LYS A 31 17.50 0.81 -0.20
C LYS A 31 16.15 0.38 -0.77
N ASN A 32 15.94 -0.93 -0.91
CA ASN A 32 14.68 -1.44 -1.44
C ASN A 32 13.52 -1.23 -0.47
N LEU A 33 13.78 -1.27 0.84
CA LEU A 33 12.75 -0.95 1.84
C LEU A 33 12.33 0.51 1.72
N LEU A 34 13.28 1.40 1.47
CA LEU A 34 12.99 2.81 1.25
C LEU A 34 12.10 3.01 0.01
N TYR A 35 12.45 2.34 -1.09
CA TYR A 35 11.62 2.38 -2.30
C TYR A 35 10.23 1.83 -2.03
N LEU A 36 10.13 0.72 -1.31
CA LEU A 36 8.83 0.11 -1.03
C LEU A 36 7.93 1.05 -0.23
N ALA A 37 8.46 1.66 0.81
CA ALA A 37 7.70 2.63 1.61
C ALA A 37 7.24 3.81 0.75
N ARG A 38 8.12 4.31 -0.12
CA ARG A 38 7.78 5.41 -1.01
C ARG A 38 6.67 5.01 -1.99
N LEU A 39 6.76 3.81 -2.55
CA LEU A 39 5.74 3.32 -3.47
C LEU A 39 4.38 3.18 -2.79
N ILE A 40 4.36 2.68 -1.55
CA ILE A 40 3.12 2.56 -0.79
C ILE A 40 2.51 3.95 -0.57
N ASN A 41 3.29 4.90 -0.06
CA ASN A 41 2.77 6.24 0.24
C ASN A 41 2.37 6.99 -1.04
N PHE A 42 3.17 6.87 -2.09
CA PHE A 42 2.84 7.49 -3.37
C PHE A 42 1.54 6.93 -3.93
N GLY A 43 1.38 5.62 -3.90
CA GLY A 43 0.16 4.97 -4.38
C GLY A 43 -1.06 5.39 -3.58
N LEU A 44 -0.92 5.56 -2.26
CA LEU A 44 -2.04 5.98 -1.41
C LEU A 44 -2.42 7.45 -1.62
N ASP A 45 -1.46 8.30 -1.97
CA ASP A 45 -1.69 9.73 -2.16
C ASP A 45 -2.07 10.09 -3.59
N ALA A 46 -1.77 9.24 -4.55
CA ALA A 46 -2.08 9.49 -5.95
C ALA A 46 -3.58 9.45 -6.19
N LYS A 47 -4.02 10.21 -7.18
CA LYS A 47 -5.44 10.21 -7.56
C LYS A 47 -5.82 9.00 -8.41
N LEU A 48 -4.99 8.03 -8.54
CA LEU A 48 -5.24 6.72 -9.15
C LEU A 48 -6.03 6.77 -10.47
N LYS A 49 -5.81 7.82 -11.29
CA LYS A 49 -6.57 8.01 -12.52
C LYS A 49 -6.30 6.93 -13.57
N GLU A 50 -5.11 6.35 -13.53
CA GLU A 50 -4.69 5.35 -14.51
C GLU A 50 -4.86 3.93 -14.01
N ASP A 51 -5.37 3.78 -12.79
CA ASP A 51 -5.69 2.46 -12.26
C ASP A 51 -6.92 1.90 -12.93
N ASP A 52 -6.98 0.57 -13.04
CA ASP A 52 -8.13 -0.13 -13.63
C ASP A 52 -9.35 -0.17 -12.70
N GLY A 53 -9.28 0.50 -11.57
CA GLY A 53 -10.36 0.60 -10.61
C GLY A 53 -10.19 -0.30 -9.39
N PHE A 54 -9.23 -1.21 -9.39
CA PHE A 54 -9.02 -2.11 -8.25
C PHE A 54 -8.66 -1.32 -6.99
N LEU A 55 -7.71 -0.38 -7.11
CA LEU A 55 -7.28 0.42 -5.95
C LEU A 55 -8.31 1.48 -5.58
N GLN A 56 -9.16 1.87 -6.52
CA GLN A 56 -10.19 2.87 -6.26
C GLN A 56 -11.27 2.39 -5.29
N VAL A 57 -11.47 1.07 -5.18
CA VAL A 57 -12.44 0.50 -4.25
C VAL A 57 -11.84 0.26 -2.85
N MET A 58 -10.60 0.65 -2.64
CA MET A 58 -9.93 0.47 -1.35
C MET A 58 -10.58 1.37 -0.29
N PRO A 59 -11.06 0.79 0.83
CA PRO A 59 -11.64 1.60 1.91
C PRO A 59 -10.59 2.41 2.66
N ALA A 60 -11.03 3.44 3.38
CA ALA A 60 -10.13 4.29 4.16
C ALA A 60 -9.33 3.51 5.21
N GLU A 61 -9.95 2.50 5.83
CA GLU A 61 -9.26 1.65 6.80
C GLU A 61 -8.06 0.94 6.21
N ALA A 62 -8.22 0.40 4.99
CA ALA A 62 -7.12 -0.28 4.32
C ALA A 62 -6.00 0.69 3.99
N LYS A 63 -6.33 1.91 3.59
CA LYS A 63 -5.34 2.96 3.33
C LYS A 63 -4.53 3.28 4.58
N GLU A 64 -5.21 3.44 5.72
CA GLU A 64 -4.53 3.70 6.99
C GLU A 64 -3.63 2.55 7.41
N ASP A 65 -4.09 1.32 7.26
CA ASP A 65 -3.30 0.14 7.60
C ASP A 65 -2.02 0.07 6.74
N LEU A 66 -2.13 0.38 5.46
CA LEU A 66 -0.98 0.39 4.57
C LEU A 66 -0.01 1.53 4.89
N ARG A 67 -0.52 2.70 5.30
CA ARG A 67 0.35 3.80 5.76
C ARG A 67 1.12 3.40 7.01
N LYS A 68 0.46 2.73 7.95
CA LYS A 68 1.13 2.21 9.15
C LYS A 68 2.19 1.18 8.79
N THR A 69 1.90 0.34 7.80
CA THR A 69 2.86 -0.64 7.32
C THR A 69 4.09 0.03 6.73
N ALA A 70 3.92 1.07 5.93
CA ALA A 70 5.03 1.83 5.38
C ALA A 70 5.87 2.47 6.48
N ALA A 71 5.22 3.06 7.49
CA ALA A 71 5.90 3.65 8.62
C ALA A 71 6.68 2.59 9.42
N ASP A 72 6.10 1.42 9.61
CA ASP A 72 6.74 0.33 10.31
C ASP A 72 7.98 -0.19 9.57
N ILE A 73 7.89 -0.30 8.25
CA ILE A 73 9.03 -0.68 7.40
C ILE A 73 10.19 0.30 7.60
N LEU A 74 9.88 1.59 7.54
CA LEU A 74 10.92 2.62 7.71
C LEU A 74 11.51 2.60 9.12
N SER A 75 10.67 2.41 10.13
CA SER A 75 11.12 2.34 11.52
C SER A 75 12.04 1.16 11.75
N LYS A 76 11.68 -0.02 11.27
CA LYS A 76 12.49 -1.22 11.45
C LYS A 76 13.81 -1.16 10.71
N ALA A 77 13.87 -0.42 9.62
CA ALA A 77 15.10 -0.22 8.85
C ALA A 77 15.92 0.99 9.33
N ASN A 78 15.43 1.73 10.35
CA ASN A 78 16.05 2.97 10.84
C ASN A 78 16.15 4.05 9.76
N LEU A 79 15.13 4.15 8.93
CA LEU A 79 15.10 5.06 7.79
C LEU A 79 14.08 6.19 7.94
N THR A 80 13.37 6.26 9.07
CA THR A 80 12.28 7.22 9.25
C THR A 80 12.75 8.66 9.07
N GLU A 81 13.84 9.05 9.74
CA GLU A 81 14.36 10.42 9.64
C GLU A 81 14.86 10.71 8.23
N PHE A 82 15.58 9.77 7.65
CA PHE A 82 16.10 9.91 6.29
C PHE A 82 14.95 10.08 5.29
N TYR A 83 13.91 9.28 5.42
CA TYR A 83 12.74 9.38 4.55
C TYR A 83 12.06 10.74 4.67
N ASN A 84 11.89 11.22 5.91
CA ASN A 84 11.26 12.52 6.16
C ASN A 84 12.09 13.66 5.55
N GLU A 85 13.41 13.58 5.66
CA GLU A 85 14.28 14.57 5.04
C GLU A 85 14.13 14.59 3.52
N LEU A 86 14.00 13.43 2.89
CA LEU A 86 13.78 13.34 1.45
C LEU A 86 12.45 13.97 1.03
N GLN A 87 11.43 13.91 1.88
CA GLN A 87 10.13 14.51 1.58
C GLN A 87 10.16 16.03 1.61
N GLU A 88 11.13 16.63 2.30
CA GLU A 88 11.25 18.07 2.42
C GLU A 88 12.01 18.72 1.27
N ILE A 89 12.58 17.95 0.37
CA ILE A 89 13.37 18.47 -0.77
C ILE A 89 12.49 18.98 -1.90
#